data_547e519a5a190e371148433882e5721e
#
_entry.id   547e519a5a190e371148433882e5721e
#
_cell.length_a   1.000
_cell.length_b   1.000
_cell.length_c   1.000
_cell.angle_alpha   90.00
_cell.angle_beta   90.00
_cell.angle_gamma   90.00
#
_symmetry.space_group_name_H-M   'P 1'
#
loop_
_entity.id
_entity.type
_entity.pdbx_description
1 polymer ?
#
loop_
_entity_poly.entity_id
_entity_poly.type
_entity_poly.pdbx_seq_one_letter_code
_entity_poly.pdbx_strand_id
1 'polypeptide(L)'
;MLTLVVGGAASGKSAYAERLVLQTALPRYYLATMQVWDAECAARVEKHRRMRAEKQFETLECPLHLGTVHLPARGTVLLEDLGNLTANELYDPAGAGEAAASAILDGLDKLAAQCEHFVVVSNEVFSGGANYAGDTDRYLKALAQVNNALAARADAVVRVVCGIPVYHKGGPS
;
A
#
# COMPACT_ATOMS: atom_id res chain seq x y z
N MET A 1 2.68 -7.12 -13.51
CA MET A 1 1.76 -5.96 -13.71
C MET A 1 1.64 -5.20 -12.40
N LEU A 2 1.90 -3.89 -12.42
CA LEU A 2 1.85 -3.01 -11.26
C LEU A 2 0.61 -2.10 -11.34
N THR A 3 -0.25 -2.13 -10.32
CA THR A 3 -1.45 -1.31 -10.23
C THR A 3 -1.43 -0.45 -8.97
N LEU A 4 -1.56 0.86 -9.12
CA LEU A 4 -1.73 1.79 -8.00
C LEU A 4 -3.22 2.12 -7.83
N VAL A 5 -3.73 1.87 -6.63
CA VAL A 5 -5.12 2.21 -6.24
C VAL A 5 -5.09 3.32 -5.20
N VAL A 6 -5.61 4.48 -5.55
CA VAL A 6 -5.66 5.66 -4.67
C VAL A 6 -7.09 6.03 -4.31
N GLY A 7 -7.27 6.72 -3.21
CA GLY A 7 -8.57 7.26 -2.80
C GLY A 7 -8.52 7.88 -1.41
N GLY A 8 -9.54 8.65 -1.09
CA GLY A 8 -9.71 9.24 0.24
C GLY A 8 -10.10 8.21 1.30
N ALA A 9 -10.21 8.66 2.54
CA ALA A 9 -10.71 7.83 3.63
C ALA A 9 -12.11 7.30 3.30
N ALA A 10 -12.36 6.03 3.61
CA ALA A 10 -13.63 5.36 3.36
C ALA A 10 -14.13 5.39 1.90
N SER A 11 -13.26 5.64 0.94
CA SER A 11 -13.62 5.69 -0.50
C SER A 11 -13.97 4.33 -1.11
N GLY A 12 -13.68 3.23 -0.42
CA GLY A 12 -13.81 1.86 -0.94
C GLY A 12 -12.58 1.35 -1.69
N LYS A 13 -11.46 2.09 -1.65
CA LYS A 13 -10.22 1.71 -2.34
C LYS A 13 -9.66 0.35 -1.92
N SER A 14 -9.65 0.05 -0.61
CA SER A 14 -9.15 -1.24 -0.10
C SER A 14 -10.00 -2.41 -0.58
N ALA A 15 -11.33 -2.29 -0.51
CA ALA A 15 -12.24 -3.30 -1.02
C ALA A 15 -12.10 -3.49 -2.54
N TYR A 16 -11.87 -2.42 -3.29
CA TYR A 16 -11.63 -2.49 -4.72
C TYR A 16 -10.31 -3.20 -5.03
N ALA A 17 -9.22 -2.81 -4.36
CA ALA A 17 -7.90 -3.44 -4.52
C ALA A 17 -7.94 -4.94 -4.20
N GLU A 18 -8.62 -5.32 -3.11
CA GLU A 18 -8.81 -6.72 -2.76
C GLU A 18 -9.55 -7.49 -3.85
N ARG A 19 -10.62 -6.93 -4.43
CA ARG A 19 -11.35 -7.57 -5.55
C ARG A 19 -10.46 -7.80 -6.77
N LEU A 20 -9.56 -6.85 -7.08
CA LEU A 20 -8.59 -7.04 -8.17
C LEU A 20 -7.69 -8.26 -7.91
N VAL A 21 -7.17 -8.37 -6.70
CA VAL A 21 -6.27 -9.47 -6.31
C VAL A 21 -7.01 -10.81 -6.28
N LEU A 22 -8.27 -10.82 -5.84
CA LEU A 22 -9.08 -12.06 -5.81
C LEU A 22 -9.36 -12.65 -7.20
N GLN A 23 -9.19 -11.89 -8.27
CA GLN A 23 -9.31 -12.35 -9.66
C GLN A 23 -8.02 -13.01 -10.18
N THR A 24 -6.92 -12.92 -9.47
CA THR A 24 -5.63 -13.52 -9.86
C THR A 24 -5.48 -14.94 -9.33
N ALA A 25 -4.54 -15.70 -9.91
CA ALA A 25 -4.19 -17.03 -9.42
C ALA A 25 -3.50 -16.99 -8.05
N LEU A 26 -3.45 -18.11 -7.37
CA LEU A 26 -2.65 -18.31 -6.15
C LEU A 26 -1.16 -18.48 -6.52
N PRO A 27 -0.23 -18.15 -5.62
CA PRO A 27 -0.44 -17.64 -4.28
C PRO A 27 -0.78 -16.14 -4.27
N ARG A 28 -1.46 -15.70 -3.21
CA ARG A 28 -1.81 -14.30 -2.96
C ARG A 28 -1.29 -13.87 -1.60
N TYR A 29 -0.56 -12.76 -1.56
CA TYR A 29 0.03 -12.22 -0.34
C TYR A 29 -0.63 -10.90 0.02
N TYR A 30 -0.97 -10.75 1.29
CA TYR A 30 -1.42 -9.48 1.85
C TYR A 30 -0.28 -8.89 2.67
N LEU A 31 0.31 -7.81 2.20
CA LEU A 31 1.38 -7.11 2.89
C LEU A 31 0.78 -6.03 3.79
N ALA A 32 0.73 -6.32 5.09
CA ALA A 32 0.17 -5.44 6.10
C ALA A 32 1.23 -4.49 6.64
N THR A 33 1.00 -3.18 6.52
CA THR A 33 1.96 -2.15 6.95
C THR A 33 1.61 -1.52 8.30
N MET A 34 0.46 -1.86 8.88
CA MET A 34 0.02 -1.29 10.15
C MET A 34 0.87 -1.80 11.31
N GLN A 35 1.34 -0.89 12.17
CA GLN A 35 1.98 -1.24 13.43
C GLN A 35 0.94 -1.55 14.50
N VAL A 36 1.27 -2.49 15.38
CA VAL A 36 0.45 -2.88 16.53
C VAL A 36 0.96 -2.16 17.77
N TRP A 37 0.15 -1.26 18.33
CA TRP A 37 0.52 -0.44 19.48
C TRP A 37 -0.04 -0.93 20.81
N ASP A 38 -1.19 -1.64 20.80
CA ASP A 38 -1.89 -2.10 21.99
C ASP A 38 -2.67 -3.41 21.75
N ALA A 39 -3.25 -3.96 22.82
CA ALA A 39 -4.01 -5.21 22.78
C ALA A 39 -5.29 -5.13 21.93
N GLU A 40 -5.95 -3.98 21.89
CA GLU A 40 -7.15 -3.78 21.07
C GLU A 40 -6.79 -3.76 19.58
N CYS A 41 -5.71 -3.08 19.24
CA CYS A 41 -5.14 -3.09 17.89
C CYS A 41 -4.72 -4.52 17.48
N ALA A 42 -4.08 -5.27 18.37
CA ALA A 42 -3.69 -6.66 18.15
C ALA A 42 -4.90 -7.57 17.86
N ALA A 43 -5.97 -7.45 18.64
CA ALA A 43 -7.20 -8.21 18.43
C ALA A 43 -7.86 -7.89 17.07
N ARG A 44 -7.87 -6.62 16.68
CA ARG A 44 -8.38 -6.17 15.37
C ARG A 44 -7.54 -6.71 14.21
N VAL A 45 -6.22 -6.68 14.34
CA VAL A 45 -5.29 -7.23 13.34
C VAL A 45 -5.52 -8.74 13.19
N GLU A 46 -5.66 -9.48 14.28
CA GLU A 46 -5.89 -10.93 14.24
C GLU A 46 -7.24 -11.27 13.59
N LYS A 47 -8.30 -10.51 13.90
CA LYS A 47 -9.59 -10.67 13.22
C LYS A 47 -9.46 -10.47 11.70
N HIS A 48 -8.78 -9.42 11.27
CA HIS A 48 -8.55 -9.14 9.85
C HIS A 48 -7.69 -10.21 9.18
N ARG A 49 -6.70 -10.76 9.92
CA ARG A 49 -5.85 -11.85 9.44
C ARG A 49 -6.67 -13.11 9.15
N ARG A 50 -7.60 -13.48 10.05
CA ARG A 50 -8.50 -14.62 9.85
C ARG A 50 -9.42 -14.41 8.64
N MET A 51 -10.03 -13.23 8.50
CA MET A 51 -10.88 -12.91 7.35
C MET A 51 -10.10 -13.00 6.03
N ARG A 52 -8.83 -12.61 6.02
CA ARG A 52 -7.95 -12.71 4.84
C ARG A 52 -7.55 -14.15 4.53
N ALA A 53 -7.32 -14.97 5.55
CA ALA A 53 -7.04 -16.40 5.38
C ALA A 53 -8.20 -17.15 4.72
N GLU A 54 -9.46 -16.83 5.08
CA GLU A 54 -10.66 -17.35 4.43
C GLU A 54 -10.72 -17.02 2.92
N LYS A 55 -10.12 -15.89 2.51
CA LYS A 55 -10.00 -15.46 1.11
C LYS A 55 -8.72 -15.97 0.44
N GLN A 56 -8.00 -16.88 1.09
CA GLN A 56 -6.75 -17.48 0.59
C GLN A 56 -5.61 -16.47 0.41
N PHE A 57 -5.54 -15.48 1.31
CA PHE A 57 -4.36 -14.62 1.45
C PHE A 57 -3.39 -15.18 2.48
N GLU A 58 -2.13 -15.21 2.15
CA GLU A 58 -1.05 -15.32 3.12
C GLU A 58 -0.66 -13.91 3.59
N THR A 59 -0.76 -13.64 4.89
CA THR A 59 -0.43 -12.33 5.45
C THR A 59 1.06 -12.24 5.79
N LEU A 60 1.72 -11.24 5.21
CA LEU A 60 3.09 -10.82 5.54
C LEU A 60 3.02 -9.48 6.25
N GLU A 61 3.58 -9.39 7.45
CA GLU A 61 3.63 -8.13 8.20
C GLU A 61 4.91 -7.38 7.85
N CYS A 62 4.76 -6.16 7.36
CA CYS A 62 5.87 -5.31 6.96
C CYS A 62 5.60 -3.85 7.33
N PRO A 63 5.73 -3.50 8.63
CA PRO A 63 5.56 -2.11 9.06
C PRO A 63 6.71 -1.20 8.63
N LEU A 64 7.89 -1.75 8.36
CA LEU A 64 9.13 -1.08 7.97
C LEU A 64 9.93 -1.92 6.98
N HIS A 65 10.90 -1.29 6.33
CA HIS A 65 11.94 -1.97 5.53
C HIS A 65 11.37 -2.86 4.41
N LEU A 66 10.48 -2.32 3.60
CA LEU A 66 9.82 -3.04 2.50
C LEU A 66 10.81 -3.83 1.62
N GLY A 67 12.01 -3.30 1.41
CA GLY A 67 13.04 -3.95 0.61
C GLY A 67 13.62 -5.25 1.18
N THR A 68 13.26 -5.62 2.41
CA THR A 68 13.68 -6.88 3.04
C THR A 68 12.66 -8.01 2.85
N VAL A 69 11.50 -7.72 2.28
CA VAL A 69 10.46 -8.71 2.05
C VAL A 69 10.89 -9.69 0.96
N HIS A 70 10.80 -10.98 1.28
CA HIS A 70 11.00 -12.08 0.34
C HIS A 70 9.73 -12.91 0.24
N LEU A 71 9.23 -13.10 -0.97
CA LEU A 71 8.05 -13.93 -1.20
C LEU A 71 8.47 -15.41 -1.26
N PRO A 72 7.72 -16.31 -0.61
CA PRO A 72 7.97 -17.76 -0.69
C PRO A 72 7.87 -18.31 -2.13
N ALA A 73 6.98 -17.74 -2.93
CA ALA A 73 6.81 -18.06 -4.35
C ALA A 73 6.31 -16.82 -5.12
N ARG A 74 6.54 -16.81 -6.42
CA ARG A 74 6.04 -15.76 -7.30
C ARG A 74 4.50 -15.79 -7.32
N GLY A 75 3.86 -14.65 -7.11
CA GLY A 75 2.40 -14.55 -7.04
C GLY A 75 1.92 -13.10 -7.04
N THR A 76 0.70 -12.89 -6.56
CA THR A 76 0.10 -11.56 -6.48
C THR A 76 0.26 -10.99 -5.07
N VAL A 77 0.70 -9.75 -4.98
CA VAL A 77 0.83 -9.01 -3.70
C VAL A 77 -0.17 -7.86 -3.67
N LEU A 78 -0.86 -7.73 -2.55
CA LEU A 78 -1.64 -6.55 -2.16
C LEU A 78 -0.91 -5.86 -1.01
N LEU A 79 -0.40 -4.66 -1.24
CA LEU A 79 0.19 -3.82 -0.20
C LEU A 79 -0.86 -2.85 0.35
N GLU A 80 -1.13 -2.94 1.65
CA GLU A 80 -2.12 -2.11 2.35
C GLU A 80 -1.51 -1.53 3.63
N ASP A 81 -1.15 -0.23 3.69
CA ASP A 81 -1.11 0.75 2.62
C ASP A 81 0.19 1.57 2.65
N LEU A 82 0.44 2.34 1.62
CA LEU A 82 1.62 3.23 1.53
C LEU A 82 1.58 4.38 2.54
N GLY A 83 0.40 4.82 2.94
CA GLY A 83 0.26 5.88 3.94
C GLY A 83 0.84 5.45 5.28
N ASN A 84 0.44 4.28 5.78
CA ASN A 84 0.99 3.71 7.01
C ASN A 84 2.50 3.45 6.89
N LEU A 85 2.94 2.84 5.79
CA LEU A 85 4.36 2.56 5.56
C LEU A 85 5.20 3.84 5.54
N THR A 86 4.72 4.90 4.89
CA THR A 86 5.42 6.18 4.83
C THR A 86 5.52 6.83 6.21
N ALA A 87 4.45 6.82 7.00
CA ALA A 87 4.47 7.33 8.36
C ALA A 87 5.43 6.52 9.26
N ASN A 88 5.41 5.21 9.15
CA ASN A 88 6.30 4.34 9.92
C ASN A 88 7.78 4.61 9.57
N GLU A 89 8.13 4.66 8.29
CA GLU A 89 9.51 4.92 7.85
C GLU A 89 10.00 6.31 8.23
N LEU A 90 9.11 7.31 8.29
CA LEU A 90 9.46 8.67 8.70
C LEU A 90 9.67 8.81 10.21
N TYR A 91 8.80 8.19 11.01
CA TYR A 91 8.67 8.53 12.44
C TYR A 91 9.12 7.45 13.39
N ASP A 92 9.20 6.19 12.97
CA ASP A 92 9.75 5.13 13.79
C ASP A 92 11.29 5.32 13.91
N PRO A 93 11.88 5.21 15.12
CA PRO A 93 13.33 5.29 15.28
C PRO A 93 14.12 4.28 14.44
N ALA A 94 13.52 3.14 14.10
CA ALA A 94 14.10 2.13 13.22
C ALA A 94 13.81 2.37 11.72
N GLY A 95 13.02 3.39 11.40
CA GLY A 95 12.68 3.74 10.03
C GLY A 95 13.80 4.50 9.31
N ALA A 96 13.55 4.80 8.03
CA ALA A 96 14.52 5.48 7.16
C ALA A 96 14.61 7.00 7.37
N GLY A 97 13.71 7.60 8.16
CA GLY A 97 13.69 9.04 8.42
C GLY A 97 13.59 9.87 7.14
N GLU A 98 14.49 10.80 6.93
CA GLU A 98 14.51 11.67 5.74
C GLU A 98 14.66 10.90 4.41
N ALA A 99 15.18 9.67 4.44
CA ALA A 99 15.30 8.80 3.28
C ALA A 99 14.06 7.91 3.05
N ALA A 100 12.96 8.12 3.77
CA ALA A 100 11.77 7.27 3.73
C ALA A 100 11.23 7.08 2.30
N ALA A 101 11.07 8.16 1.53
CA ALA A 101 10.55 8.07 0.18
C ALA A 101 11.44 7.23 -0.75
N SER A 102 12.75 7.42 -0.72
CA SER A 102 13.70 6.64 -1.54
C SER A 102 13.75 5.18 -1.09
N ALA A 103 13.77 4.92 0.22
CA ALA A 103 13.78 3.56 0.76
C ALA A 103 12.50 2.78 0.39
N ILE A 104 11.35 3.44 0.43
CA ILE A 104 10.07 2.84 -0.01
C ILE A 104 10.10 2.54 -1.50
N LEU A 105 10.54 3.47 -2.34
CA LEU A 105 10.61 3.27 -3.79
C LEU A 105 11.54 2.13 -4.17
N ASP A 106 12.71 2.05 -3.55
CA ASP A 106 13.65 0.94 -3.75
C ASP A 106 13.03 -0.41 -3.30
N GLY A 107 12.29 -0.38 -2.18
CA GLY A 107 11.57 -1.55 -1.68
C GLY A 107 10.45 -2.00 -2.63
N LEU A 108 9.68 -1.05 -3.17
CA LEU A 108 8.63 -1.33 -4.17
C LEU A 108 9.21 -1.97 -5.43
N ASP A 109 10.33 -1.47 -5.94
CA ASP A 109 11.00 -2.03 -7.13
C ASP A 109 11.50 -3.47 -6.86
N LYS A 110 12.12 -3.71 -5.71
CA LYS A 110 12.58 -5.05 -5.31
C LYS A 110 11.43 -6.05 -5.15
N LEU A 111 10.33 -5.61 -4.58
CA LEU A 111 9.15 -6.46 -4.40
C LEU A 111 8.43 -6.70 -5.72
N ALA A 112 8.28 -5.68 -6.57
CA ALA A 112 7.69 -5.81 -7.91
C ALA A 112 8.41 -6.85 -8.78
N ALA A 113 9.73 -6.94 -8.65
CA ALA A 113 10.53 -7.96 -9.36
C ALA A 113 10.20 -9.40 -8.93
N GLN A 114 9.68 -9.59 -7.71
CA GLN A 114 9.28 -10.90 -7.18
C GLN A 114 7.82 -11.27 -7.51
N CYS A 115 7.00 -10.28 -7.93
CA CYS A 115 5.57 -10.46 -8.16
C CYS A 115 5.23 -10.84 -9.60
N GLU A 116 4.09 -11.48 -9.78
CA GLU A 116 3.39 -11.55 -11.06
C GLU A 116 2.47 -10.33 -11.22
N HIS A 117 1.66 -10.07 -10.19
CA HIS A 117 0.85 -8.87 -10.07
C HIS A 117 1.15 -8.18 -8.74
N PHE A 118 1.24 -6.87 -8.76
CA PHE A 118 1.46 -6.07 -7.57
C PHE A 118 0.42 -4.95 -7.51
N VAL A 119 -0.47 -5.02 -6.53
CA VAL A 119 -1.50 -4.01 -6.26
C VAL A 119 -1.12 -3.24 -5.02
N VAL A 120 -0.98 -1.94 -5.16
CA VAL A 120 -0.55 -1.04 -4.08
C VAL A 120 -1.67 -0.07 -3.77
N VAL A 121 -2.08 -0.02 -2.50
CA VAL A 121 -3.09 0.93 -2.00
C VAL A 121 -2.40 2.13 -1.39
N SER A 122 -2.85 3.32 -1.74
CA SER A 122 -2.36 4.57 -1.17
C SER A 122 -3.49 5.56 -0.89
N ASN A 123 -3.19 6.54 -0.04
CA ASN A 123 -4.15 7.59 0.31
C ASN A 123 -4.00 8.79 -0.61
N GLU A 124 -5.15 9.40 -0.95
CA GLU A 124 -5.24 10.70 -1.58
C GLU A 124 -5.46 11.75 -0.48
N VAL A 125 -4.39 12.49 -0.13
CA VAL A 125 -4.40 13.44 1.00
C VAL A 125 -4.23 14.90 0.56
N PHE A 126 -4.17 15.16 -0.77
CA PHE A 126 -3.74 16.44 -1.34
C PHE A 126 -4.89 17.31 -1.87
N SER A 127 -6.11 16.84 -1.86
CA SER A 127 -7.27 17.54 -2.47
C SER A 127 -7.87 18.66 -1.61
N GLY A 128 -7.31 18.97 -0.44
CA GLY A 128 -7.90 19.89 0.52
C GLY A 128 -7.33 21.32 0.55
N GLY A 129 -6.26 21.62 -0.17
CA GLY A 129 -5.68 22.98 -0.23
C GLY A 129 -5.22 23.57 1.10
N ALA A 130 -5.08 22.78 2.16
CA ALA A 130 -4.64 23.24 3.48
C ALA A 130 -3.11 23.29 3.55
N ASN A 131 -2.58 24.38 4.06
CA ASN A 131 -1.18 24.46 4.44
C ASN A 131 -0.98 23.71 5.76
N TYR A 132 -0.40 22.53 5.67
CA TYR A 132 0.01 21.76 6.84
C TYR A 132 1.41 22.21 7.27
N ALA A 133 1.61 22.48 8.58
CA ALA A 133 2.90 22.87 9.14
C ALA A 133 3.57 21.69 9.85
N GLY A 134 4.91 21.65 9.84
CA GLY A 134 5.71 20.72 10.62
C GLY A 134 5.72 19.27 10.11
N ASP A 135 5.57 18.31 11.03
CA ASP A 135 5.69 16.88 10.74
C ASP A 135 4.65 16.36 9.73
N THR A 136 3.45 16.93 9.73
CA THR A 136 2.42 16.59 8.75
C THR A 136 2.85 16.96 7.32
N ASP A 137 3.51 18.10 7.13
CA ASP A 137 4.04 18.53 5.83
C ASP A 137 5.12 17.57 5.30
N ARG A 138 6.01 17.09 6.18
CA ARG A 138 7.02 16.07 5.83
C ARG A 138 6.38 14.78 5.36
N TYR A 139 5.37 14.30 6.06
CA TYR A 139 4.61 13.10 5.69
C TYR A 139 3.92 13.27 4.32
N LEU A 140 3.22 14.38 4.12
CA LEU A 140 2.52 14.65 2.87
C LEU A 140 3.49 14.75 1.67
N LYS A 141 4.63 15.41 1.85
CA LYS A 141 5.68 15.50 0.81
C LYS A 141 6.26 14.14 0.46
N ALA A 142 6.59 13.33 1.47
CA ALA A 142 7.13 11.99 1.24
C ALA A 142 6.11 11.08 0.54
N LEU A 143 4.86 11.08 0.99
CA LEU A 143 3.79 10.28 0.37
C LEU A 143 3.50 10.76 -1.06
N ALA A 144 3.49 12.07 -1.31
CA ALA A 144 3.32 12.62 -2.65
C ALA A 144 4.45 12.17 -3.58
N GLN A 145 5.69 12.22 -3.12
CA GLN A 145 6.85 11.77 -3.88
C GLN A 145 6.73 10.29 -4.26
N VAL A 146 6.36 9.43 -3.30
CA VAL A 146 6.17 7.99 -3.54
C VAL A 146 5.01 7.77 -4.52
N ASN A 147 3.85 8.40 -4.29
CA ASN A 147 2.68 8.25 -5.15
C ASN A 147 2.97 8.68 -6.60
N ASN A 148 3.62 9.82 -6.80
CA ASN A 148 3.95 10.33 -8.13
C ASN A 148 4.93 9.42 -8.87
N ALA A 149 5.98 8.97 -8.19
CA ALA A 149 6.97 8.07 -8.78
C ALA A 149 6.34 6.69 -9.11
N LEU A 150 5.48 6.18 -8.22
CA LEU A 150 4.80 4.91 -8.45
C LEU A 150 3.78 5.00 -9.58
N ALA A 151 3.00 6.08 -9.65
CA ALA A 151 2.05 6.32 -10.74
C ALA A 151 2.73 6.38 -12.11
N ALA A 152 3.92 6.98 -12.19
CA ALA A 152 4.71 7.00 -13.42
C ALA A 152 5.12 5.60 -13.88
N ARG A 153 5.47 4.71 -12.95
CA ARG A 153 5.94 3.33 -13.21
C ARG A 153 4.80 2.33 -13.39
N ALA A 154 3.64 2.58 -12.78
CA ALA A 154 2.51 1.65 -12.77
C ALA A 154 1.94 1.41 -14.18
N ASP A 155 1.50 0.18 -14.43
CA ASP A 155 0.76 -0.19 -15.65
C ASP A 155 -0.67 0.34 -15.62
N ALA A 156 -1.26 0.43 -14.41
CA ALA A 156 -2.57 1.00 -14.18
C ALA A 156 -2.59 1.90 -12.93
N VAL A 157 -3.32 3.01 -13.03
CA VAL A 157 -3.59 3.93 -11.91
C VAL A 157 -5.09 4.14 -11.80
N VAL A 158 -5.65 3.77 -10.67
CA VAL A 158 -7.09 3.80 -10.41
C VAL A 158 -7.37 4.67 -9.20
N ARG A 159 -8.26 5.66 -9.37
CA ARG A 159 -8.83 6.43 -8.27
C ARG A 159 -10.20 5.87 -7.89
N VAL A 160 -10.42 5.59 -6.61
CA VAL A 160 -11.72 5.11 -6.12
C VAL A 160 -12.44 6.22 -5.39
N VAL A 161 -13.64 6.56 -5.87
CA VAL A 161 -14.52 7.59 -5.32
C VAL A 161 -15.88 6.97 -5.04
N CYS A 162 -16.33 6.98 -3.77
CA CYS A 162 -17.62 6.39 -3.37
C CYS A 162 -17.79 4.95 -3.87
N GLY A 163 -16.75 4.15 -3.81
CA GLY A 163 -16.73 2.75 -4.27
C GLY A 163 -16.61 2.58 -5.78
N ILE A 164 -16.59 3.67 -6.56
CA ILE A 164 -16.53 3.64 -8.03
C ILE A 164 -15.07 3.83 -8.47
N PRO A 165 -14.49 2.86 -9.22
CA PRO A 165 -13.15 3.01 -9.76
C PRO A 165 -13.14 3.91 -11.01
N VAL A 166 -12.19 4.82 -11.06
CA VAL A 166 -11.90 5.66 -12.22
C VAL A 166 -10.45 5.45 -12.64
N TYR A 167 -10.24 4.96 -13.84
CA TYR A 167 -8.91 4.72 -14.38
C TYR A 167 -8.31 6.00 -14.96
N HIS A 168 -7.13 6.37 -14.46
CA HIS A 168 -6.34 7.49 -14.98
C HIS A 168 -5.21 7.00 -15.90
N LYS A 169 -4.82 5.74 -15.75
CA LYS A 169 -3.82 5.07 -16.58
C LYS A 169 -4.14 3.59 -16.65
N GLY A 170 -3.95 2.97 -17.81
CA GLY A 170 -4.39 1.59 -18.02
C GLY A 170 -5.93 1.49 -17.94
N GLY A 171 -6.43 0.30 -17.86
CA GLY A 171 -7.86 0.05 -17.70
C GLY A 171 -8.26 -1.28 -18.32
N PRO A 172 -9.47 -1.79 -18.04
CA PRO A 172 -9.96 -2.91 -18.78
C PRO A 172 -10.11 -2.50 -20.26
N SER A 173 -9.52 -3.30 -21.12
CA SER A 173 -9.70 -3.21 -22.58
C SER A 173 -11.09 -3.70 -22.97
#